data_914a84815ee061a42936e328eb23deb9
#
_entry.id   914a84815ee061a42936e328eb23deb9
#
_cell.length_a   1.000
_cell.length_b   1.000
_cell.length_c   1.000
_cell.angle_alpha   90.00
_cell.angle_beta   90.00
_cell.angle_gamma   90.00
#
_symmetry.space_group_name_H-M   'P 1'
#
loop_
_entity.id
_entity.type
_entity.pdbx_description
1 polymer ?
#
loop_
_entity_poly.entity_id
_entity_poly.type
_entity_poly.pdbx_seq_one_letter_code
_entity_poly.pdbx_strand_id
1 'polypeptide(L)'
;MDVLRRSQTTMHPGGLTVENLAGEHVPFNSRKIHAALTALTNDPTVVHRVESLIVAQLAGFDVVATGTIESTVVETLEQLGYQNMAQNYRKQQHA
;
A
#
# COMPACT_ATOMS: atom_id res chain seq x y z
N MET A 1 -14.83 -3.64 -29.56
CA MET A 1 -14.36 -3.75 -29.34
C MET A 1 -13.67 -4.09 -28.49
N ASP A 2 -12.98 -4.50 -28.21
CA ASP A 2 -12.25 -4.90 -27.36
C ASP A 2 -11.44 -3.97 -26.83
N VAL A 3 -11.23 -3.02 -27.43
CA VAL A 3 -10.52 -1.98 -27.00
C VAL A 3 -10.96 -1.61 -25.71
N LEU A 4 -12.19 -1.44 -25.53
CA LEU A 4 -12.65 -1.13 -24.34
C LEU A 4 -12.32 -2.05 -23.34
N ARG A 5 -12.35 -3.21 -23.62
CA ARG A 5 -12.12 -4.13 -22.73
C ARG A 5 -10.83 -4.03 -22.16
N ARG A 6 -9.90 -3.76 -22.90
CA ARG A 6 -8.68 -3.70 -22.44
C ARG A 6 -8.56 -2.65 -21.44
N SER A 7 -9.17 -1.62 -21.61
CA SER A 7 -9.09 -0.59 -20.67
C SER A 7 -9.60 -0.97 -19.37
N GLN A 8 -10.59 -1.78 -19.35
CA GLN A 8 -11.12 -2.17 -18.16
C GLN A 8 -10.25 -2.91 -17.31
N THR A 9 -9.39 -3.69 -17.85
CA THR A 9 -8.54 -4.47 -17.00
C THR A 9 -7.63 -3.61 -16.21
N THR A 10 -7.41 -2.39 -16.63
CA THR A 10 -6.53 -1.54 -15.88
C THR A 10 -7.26 -0.73 -14.85
N MET A 11 -8.56 -0.82 -14.83
CA MET A 11 -9.28 -0.05 -13.87
C MET A 11 -9.39 -0.64 -12.51
N HIS A 12 -9.24 -1.91 -12.36
CA HIS A 12 -9.42 -2.47 -11.05
C HIS A 12 -8.13 -2.49 -10.31
N PRO A 13 -8.18 -2.59 -8.99
CA PRO A 13 -7.01 -2.55 -8.14
C PRO A 13 -5.98 -3.60 -8.49
N GLY A 14 -6.39 -4.66 -9.11
CA GLY A 14 -5.45 -5.68 -9.49
C GLY A 14 -4.50 -5.24 -10.58
N GLY A 15 -4.75 -4.08 -11.18
CA GLY A 15 -3.88 -3.59 -12.21
C GLY A 15 -2.57 -3.01 -11.70
N LEU A 16 -2.49 -2.71 -10.40
CA LEU A 16 -1.27 -2.15 -9.86
C LEU A 16 -0.25 -3.27 -9.64
N THR A 17 0.96 -3.04 -10.08
CA THR A 17 2.05 -4.01 -9.96
C THR A 17 3.13 -3.43 -9.05
N VAL A 18 3.75 -4.29 -8.26
CA VAL A 18 4.83 -3.89 -7.37
C VAL A 18 6.14 -4.46 -7.89
N GLU A 19 7.16 -3.62 -7.97
CA GLU A 19 8.50 -4.08 -8.32
C GLU A 19 9.22 -4.34 -7.02
N ASN A 20 9.59 -5.60 -6.76
CA ASN A 20 10.27 -5.96 -5.52
C ASN A 20 11.76 -5.72 -5.63
N LEU A 21 12.50 -6.01 -4.57
CA LEU A 21 13.94 -5.75 -4.54
C LEU A 21 14.74 -6.60 -5.52
N ALA A 22 14.17 -7.68 -5.98
CA ALA A 22 14.82 -8.53 -6.99
C ALA A 22 14.50 -8.06 -8.41
N GLY A 23 13.74 -6.99 -8.56
CA GLY A 23 13.35 -6.48 -9.87
C GLY A 23 12.17 -7.19 -10.49
N GLU A 24 11.52 -8.08 -9.74
CA GLU A 24 10.38 -8.80 -10.25
C GLU A 24 9.11 -8.01 -10.07
N HIS A 25 8.16 -8.17 -10.98
CA HIS A 25 6.87 -7.49 -10.88
C HIS A 25 5.83 -8.48 -10.36
N VAL A 26 5.22 -8.14 -9.25
CA VAL A 26 4.19 -8.98 -8.63
C VAL A 26 2.93 -8.14 -8.42
N PRO A 27 1.76 -8.75 -8.39
CA PRO A 27 0.54 -8.00 -8.18
C PRO A 27 0.53 -7.32 -6.81
N PHE A 28 -0.01 -6.12 -6.75
CA PHE A 28 -0.16 -5.43 -5.49
C PHE A 28 -1.17 -6.17 -4.61
N ASN A 29 -0.85 -6.33 -3.35
CA ASN A 29 -1.74 -7.03 -2.42
C ASN A 29 -1.94 -6.17 -1.19
N SER A 30 -3.10 -5.53 -1.09
CA SER A 30 -3.39 -4.66 0.05
C SER A 30 -3.49 -5.42 1.36
N ARG A 31 -3.64 -6.75 1.31
CA ARG A 31 -3.71 -7.54 2.54
C ARG A 31 -2.42 -7.46 3.32
N LYS A 32 -1.29 -7.29 2.65
CA LYS A 32 -0.01 -7.16 3.34
C LYS A 32 0.02 -5.86 4.14
N ILE A 33 -0.54 -4.79 3.59
CA ILE A 33 -0.61 -3.53 4.29
C ILE A 33 -1.57 -3.67 5.47
N HIS A 34 -2.72 -4.30 5.25
CA HIS A 34 -3.69 -4.52 6.30
C HIS A 34 -3.07 -5.31 7.46
N ALA A 35 -2.35 -6.37 7.14
CA ALA A 35 -1.71 -7.20 8.18
C ALA A 35 -0.67 -6.40 8.95
N ALA A 36 0.13 -5.59 8.26
CA ALA A 36 1.13 -4.77 8.93
C ALA A 36 0.48 -3.77 9.87
N LEU A 37 -0.62 -3.15 9.44
CA LEU A 37 -1.30 -2.17 10.28
C LEU A 37 -1.99 -2.81 11.47
N THR A 38 -2.57 -4.00 11.30
CA THR A 38 -3.23 -4.67 12.43
C THR A 38 -2.21 -5.11 13.48
N ALA A 39 -0.96 -5.27 13.10
CA ALA A 39 0.09 -5.58 14.07
C ALA A 39 0.51 -4.34 14.87
N LEU A 40 0.14 -3.15 14.39
CA LEU A 40 0.54 -1.89 15.05
C LEU A 40 -0.56 -1.30 15.92
N THR A 41 -1.81 -1.64 15.67
CA THR A 41 -2.91 -1.10 16.44
C THR A 41 -4.06 -2.08 16.50
N ASN A 42 -4.81 -2.05 17.59
CA ASN A 42 -5.98 -2.90 17.75
C ASN A 42 -7.26 -2.21 17.27
N ASP A 43 -7.15 -0.97 16.78
CA ASP A 43 -8.32 -0.21 16.38
C ASP A 43 -8.61 -0.43 14.90
N PRO A 44 -9.66 -1.18 14.54
CA PRO A 44 -9.95 -1.47 13.15
C PRO A 44 -10.33 -0.23 12.35
N THR A 45 -10.85 0.81 13.01
CA THR A 45 -11.19 2.05 12.34
C THR A 45 -9.93 2.75 11.85
N VAL A 46 -8.88 2.74 12.67
CA VAL A 46 -7.60 3.33 12.29
C VAL A 46 -7.00 2.55 11.13
N VAL A 47 -7.02 1.21 11.22
CA VAL A 47 -6.48 0.35 10.17
C VAL A 47 -7.19 0.65 8.85
N HIS A 48 -8.51 0.69 8.88
CA HIS A 48 -9.29 0.93 7.67
C HIS A 48 -8.99 2.31 7.08
N ARG A 49 -8.91 3.33 7.91
CA ARG A 49 -8.65 4.68 7.45
C ARG A 49 -7.28 4.78 6.78
N VAL A 50 -6.26 4.25 7.43
CA VAL A 50 -4.90 4.32 6.91
C VAL A 50 -4.78 3.52 5.62
N GLU A 51 -5.33 2.32 5.61
CA GLU A 51 -5.28 1.46 4.43
C GLU A 51 -5.96 2.14 3.24
N SER A 52 -7.13 2.73 3.45
CA SER A 52 -7.87 3.39 2.39
C SER A 52 -7.09 4.56 1.80
N LEU A 53 -6.42 5.33 2.65
CA LEU A 53 -5.63 6.45 2.18
C LEU A 53 -4.40 6.00 1.40
N ILE A 54 -3.76 4.93 1.84
CA ILE A 54 -2.60 4.38 1.14
C ILE A 54 -3.01 3.89 -0.25
N VAL A 55 -4.09 3.12 -0.31
CA VAL A 55 -4.56 2.58 -1.58
C VAL A 55 -4.94 3.72 -2.53
N ALA A 56 -5.57 4.77 -2.02
CA ALA A 56 -5.93 5.91 -2.82
C ALA A 56 -4.70 6.62 -3.40
N GLN A 57 -3.65 6.73 -2.61
CA GLN A 57 -2.43 7.38 -3.09
C GLN A 57 -1.72 6.55 -4.15
N LEU A 58 -1.82 5.22 -4.05
CA LEU A 58 -1.16 4.33 -5.00
C LEU A 58 -1.98 4.11 -6.28
N ALA A 59 -3.23 4.52 -6.28
CA ALA A 59 -4.13 4.23 -7.40
C ALA A 59 -3.69 4.86 -8.72
N GLY A 60 -2.86 5.88 -8.67
CA GLY A 60 -2.40 6.55 -9.88
C GLY A 60 -1.21 5.87 -10.53
N PHE A 61 -0.66 4.82 -9.93
CA PHE A 61 0.52 4.17 -10.47
C PHE A 61 0.16 2.87 -11.16
N ASP A 62 0.90 2.52 -12.21
CA ASP A 62 0.78 1.22 -12.84
C ASP A 62 1.78 0.27 -12.18
N VAL A 63 2.97 0.77 -11.88
CA VAL A 63 4.03 0.02 -11.23
C VAL A 63 4.59 0.88 -10.11
N VAL A 64 4.80 0.29 -8.95
CA VAL A 64 5.37 1.01 -7.81
C VAL A 64 6.39 0.12 -7.12
N ALA A 65 7.49 0.71 -6.69
CA ALA A 65 8.53 -0.05 -5.99
C ALA A 65 8.12 -0.33 -4.54
N THR A 66 8.62 -1.42 -3.99
CA THR A 66 8.36 -1.77 -2.59
C THR A 66 8.73 -0.62 -1.66
N GLY A 67 9.88 0.02 -1.90
CA GLY A 67 10.31 1.13 -1.05
C GLY A 67 9.35 2.31 -1.10
N THR A 68 8.73 2.54 -2.25
CA THR A 68 7.75 3.61 -2.38
C THR A 68 6.50 3.30 -1.56
N ILE A 69 6.08 2.04 -1.54
CA ILE A 69 4.93 1.64 -0.74
C ILE A 69 5.25 1.87 0.74
N GLU A 70 6.44 1.47 1.19
CA GLU A 70 6.83 1.64 2.58
C GLU A 70 6.88 3.11 2.97
N SER A 71 7.41 3.96 2.10
CA SER A 71 7.45 5.39 2.36
C SER A 71 6.05 5.97 2.44
N THR A 72 5.15 5.52 1.57
CA THR A 72 3.78 5.99 1.55
C THR A 72 3.07 5.63 2.86
N VAL A 73 3.31 4.42 3.38
CA VAL A 73 2.71 4.00 4.64
C VAL A 73 3.20 4.90 5.77
N VAL A 74 4.52 5.12 5.85
CA VAL A 74 5.10 5.93 6.91
C VAL A 74 4.57 7.36 6.83
N GLU A 75 4.58 7.95 5.64
CA GLU A 75 4.12 9.32 5.48
C GLU A 75 2.66 9.49 5.83
N THR A 76 1.83 8.52 5.45
CA THR A 76 0.41 8.56 5.76
C THR A 76 0.18 8.51 7.27
N LEU A 77 0.91 7.62 7.96
CA LEU A 77 0.78 7.52 9.40
C LEU A 77 1.23 8.82 10.08
N GLU A 78 2.30 9.42 9.61
CA GLU A 78 2.80 10.67 10.18
C GLU A 78 1.83 11.82 9.93
N GLN A 79 1.26 11.89 8.74
CA GLN A 79 0.32 12.96 8.42
C GLN A 79 -0.95 12.88 9.25
N LEU A 80 -1.35 11.68 9.64
CA LEU A 80 -2.53 11.49 10.47
C LEU A 80 -2.21 11.64 11.96
N GLY A 81 -0.94 11.84 12.31
CA GLY A 81 -0.57 12.02 13.70
C GLY A 81 -0.20 10.73 14.43
N TYR A 82 -0.11 9.62 13.73
CA TYR A 82 0.18 8.33 14.35
C TYR A 82 1.70 8.09 14.34
N GLN A 83 2.44 8.93 15.02
CA GLN A 83 3.90 8.89 15.02
C GLN A 83 4.47 7.57 15.54
N ASN A 84 3.88 7.04 16.60
CA ASN A 84 4.37 5.80 17.16
C ASN A 84 4.16 4.64 16.20
N MET A 85 3.04 4.63 15.50
CA MET A 85 2.77 3.58 14.52
C MET A 85 3.77 3.67 13.37
N ALA A 86 4.09 4.90 12.93
CA ALA A 86 5.06 5.09 11.87
C ALA A 86 6.43 4.54 12.26
N GLN A 87 6.86 4.82 13.48
CA GLN A 87 8.15 4.32 13.95
C GLN A 87 8.15 2.82 14.08
N ASN A 88 7.06 2.24 14.58
CA ASN A 88 6.97 0.80 14.75
C ASN A 88 6.90 0.10 13.38
N TYR A 89 6.26 0.73 12.41
CA TYR A 89 6.21 0.18 11.06
C TYR A 89 7.62 0.11 10.48
N ARG A 90 8.41 1.17 10.65
CA ARG A 90 9.78 1.18 10.16
C ARG A 90 10.59 0.04 10.80
N LYS A 91 10.38 -0.21 12.09
CA LYS A 91 11.08 -1.28 12.76
C LYS A 91 10.69 -2.63 12.20
N GLN A 92 9.41 -2.81 11.88
CA GLN A 92 8.97 -4.06 11.29
C GLN A 92 9.66 -4.33 9.97
N GLN A 93 9.82 -3.29 9.15
CA GLN A 93 10.37 -3.46 7.81
C GLN A 93 11.87 -3.67 7.82
N HIS A 94 12.53 -3.26 8.88
CA HIS A 94 13.98 -3.37 8.96
C HIS A 94 14.45 -4.36 10.03
N ALA A 95 13.55 -5.14 10.55
CA ALA A 95 13.90 -6.10 11.59
C ALA A 95 14.59 -7.35 11.05
#